data_b2ccba9be83b1d1140c960cadd6c1611
#
_entry.id   b2ccba9be83b1d1140c960cadd6c1611
#
_cell.length_a   1.000
_cell.length_b   1.000
_cell.length_c   1.000
_cell.angle_alpha   90.00
_cell.angle_beta   90.00
_cell.angle_gamma   90.00
#
_symmetry.space_group_name_H-M   'P 1'
#
loop_
_entity.id
_entity.type
_entity.pdbx_description
1 polymer ?
#
loop_
_entity_poly.entity_id
_entity_poly.type
_entity_poly.pdbx_seq_one_letter_code
_entity_poly.pdbx_strand_id
1 'polypeptide(L)'
;MDYTALALKRQEYRELLRRSAGGIAAKLASLDVEKISLFGSYARGRADLFTDLDVLVIMDTGKSFIERAGEIYSLLCLPVDADILCYTPEEFRRMRDTPFIKKILEDEVVLYEKKPG
;
A
#
# COMPACT_ATOMS: atom_id res chain seq x y z
N MET A 1 -13.21 -25.38 -19.92
CA MET A 1 -13.03 -24.24 -19.00
C MET A 1 -14.00 -23.13 -19.39
N ASP A 2 -14.69 -22.57 -18.42
CA ASP A 2 -15.62 -21.46 -18.67
C ASP A 2 -14.85 -20.14 -18.53
N TYR A 3 -14.47 -19.56 -19.65
CA TYR A 3 -13.74 -18.31 -19.67
C TYR A 3 -14.56 -17.13 -19.15
N THR A 4 -15.89 -17.20 -19.28
CA THR A 4 -16.78 -16.15 -18.79
C THR A 4 -16.73 -16.10 -17.26
N ALA A 5 -16.80 -17.26 -16.60
CA ALA A 5 -16.71 -17.32 -15.13
C ALA A 5 -15.37 -16.82 -14.63
N LEU A 6 -14.27 -17.15 -15.32
CA LEU A 6 -12.95 -16.67 -14.94
C LEU A 6 -12.83 -15.15 -15.11
N ALA A 7 -13.37 -14.61 -16.20
CA ALA A 7 -13.35 -13.17 -16.46
C ALA A 7 -14.14 -12.42 -15.39
N LEU A 8 -15.29 -12.96 -14.96
CA LEU A 8 -16.08 -12.35 -13.90
C LEU A 8 -15.33 -12.36 -12.56
N LYS A 9 -14.64 -13.47 -12.22
CA LYS A 9 -13.85 -13.55 -11.00
C LYS A 9 -12.72 -12.55 -10.99
N ARG A 10 -12.05 -12.35 -12.12
CA ARG A 10 -10.98 -11.34 -12.25
C ARG A 10 -11.54 -9.94 -12.04
N GLN A 11 -12.68 -9.65 -12.63
CA GLN A 11 -13.32 -8.34 -12.48
C GLN A 11 -13.77 -8.09 -11.06
N GLU A 12 -14.35 -9.09 -10.39
CA GLU A 12 -14.74 -9.00 -8.99
C GLU A 12 -13.53 -8.74 -8.10
N TYR A 13 -12.42 -9.41 -8.36
CA TYR A 13 -11.20 -9.23 -7.57
C TYR A 13 -10.58 -7.86 -7.79
N ARG A 14 -10.55 -7.36 -9.04
CA ARG A 14 -10.09 -6.00 -9.33
C ARG A 14 -10.92 -4.96 -8.59
N GLU A 15 -12.23 -5.15 -8.54
CA GLU A 15 -13.12 -4.25 -7.81
C GLU A 15 -12.85 -4.31 -6.31
N LEU A 16 -12.58 -5.50 -5.78
CA LEU A 16 -12.22 -5.68 -4.38
C LEU A 16 -10.90 -4.96 -4.07
N LEU A 17 -9.89 -5.08 -4.93
CA LEU A 17 -8.62 -4.37 -4.81
C LEU A 17 -8.85 -2.85 -4.82
N ARG A 18 -9.67 -2.37 -5.74
CA ARG A 18 -9.96 -0.93 -5.87
C ARG A 18 -10.61 -0.38 -4.60
N ARG A 19 -11.61 -1.07 -4.07
CA ARG A 19 -12.29 -0.65 -2.85
C ARG A 19 -11.36 -0.72 -1.63
N SER A 20 -10.55 -1.77 -1.57
CA SER A 20 -9.57 -1.93 -0.49
C SER A 20 -8.56 -0.79 -0.50
N ALA A 21 -7.98 -0.51 -1.66
CA ALA A 21 -7.03 0.59 -1.82
C ALA A 21 -7.65 1.94 -1.48
N GLY A 22 -8.88 2.18 -1.91
CA GLY A 22 -9.57 3.44 -1.68
C GLY A 22 -9.90 3.73 -0.22
N GLY A 23 -9.92 2.71 0.64
CA GLY A 23 -10.21 2.88 2.06
C GLY A 23 -8.98 3.02 2.97
N ILE A 24 -7.79 2.84 2.44
CA ILE A 24 -6.58 2.78 3.27
C ILE A 24 -6.33 4.08 4.05
N ALA A 25 -6.40 5.21 3.38
CA ALA A 25 -6.10 6.51 4.02
C ALA A 25 -7.03 6.78 5.21
N ALA A 26 -8.32 6.50 5.05
CA ALA A 26 -9.29 6.70 6.13
C ALA A 26 -9.00 5.77 7.32
N LYS A 27 -8.63 4.53 7.07
CA LYS A 27 -8.34 3.55 8.12
C LYS A 27 -7.08 3.90 8.92
N LEU A 28 -6.14 4.62 8.32
CA LEU A 28 -4.90 5.03 8.97
C LEU A 28 -4.93 6.45 9.50
N ALA A 29 -6.07 7.13 9.44
CA ALA A 29 -6.20 8.54 9.82
C ALA A 29 -5.87 8.81 11.30
N SER A 30 -5.95 7.79 12.17
CA SER A 30 -5.61 7.92 13.59
C SER A 30 -4.11 7.90 13.85
N LEU A 31 -3.30 7.53 12.88
CA LEU A 31 -1.84 7.48 13.00
C LEU A 31 -1.21 8.79 12.51
N ASP A 32 -0.01 9.07 12.99
CA ASP A 32 0.75 10.26 12.57
C ASP A 32 1.46 9.99 11.24
N VAL A 33 0.67 9.88 10.17
CA VAL A 33 1.16 9.51 8.85
C VAL A 33 1.52 10.74 8.04
N GLU A 34 2.68 10.72 7.41
CA GLU A 34 3.10 11.76 6.47
C GLU A 34 2.71 11.42 5.04
N LYS A 35 2.77 10.14 4.67
CA LYS A 35 2.48 9.72 3.29
C LYS A 35 2.02 8.28 3.25
N ILE A 36 1.06 8.01 2.38
CA ILE A 36 0.62 6.65 2.04
C ILE A 36 0.64 6.54 0.52
N SER A 37 1.31 5.52 0.00
CA SER A 37 1.38 5.26 -1.43
C SER A 37 1.13 3.79 -1.73
N LEU A 38 0.65 3.52 -2.94
CA LEU A 38 0.66 2.18 -3.51
C LEU A 38 1.84 2.08 -4.46
N PHE A 39 2.43 0.90 -4.56
CA PHE A 39 3.47 0.61 -5.54
C PHE A 39 3.27 -0.81 -6.07
N GLY A 40 4.18 -1.28 -6.89
CA GLY A 40 4.11 -2.64 -7.41
C GLY A 40 3.07 -2.86 -8.50
N SER A 41 2.65 -4.10 -8.67
CA SER A 41 1.81 -4.51 -9.81
C SER A 41 0.47 -3.80 -9.88
N TYR A 42 -0.23 -3.64 -8.77
CA TYR A 42 -1.51 -2.95 -8.79
C TYR A 42 -1.34 -1.49 -9.19
N ALA A 43 -0.35 -0.81 -8.64
CA ALA A 43 -0.09 0.61 -8.96
C ALA A 43 0.25 0.80 -10.44
N ARG A 44 0.89 -0.21 -11.07
CA ARG A 44 1.21 -0.18 -12.50
C ARG A 44 0.02 -0.58 -13.39
N GLY A 45 -1.15 -0.83 -12.82
CA GLY A 45 -2.33 -1.23 -13.57
C GLY A 45 -2.38 -2.71 -13.96
N ARG A 46 -1.57 -3.55 -13.32
CA ARG A 46 -1.49 -4.99 -13.62
C ARG A 46 -2.22 -5.80 -12.54
N ALA A 47 -3.53 -5.65 -12.48
CA ALA A 47 -4.34 -6.40 -11.51
C ALA A 47 -4.82 -7.73 -12.08
N ASP A 48 -4.61 -8.82 -11.36
CA ASP A 48 -5.10 -10.15 -11.67
C ASP A 48 -5.46 -10.85 -10.34
N LEU A 49 -5.93 -12.09 -10.42
CA LEU A 49 -6.42 -12.87 -9.28
C LEU A 49 -5.39 -13.06 -8.15
N PHE A 50 -4.11 -12.97 -8.47
CA PHE A 50 -3.03 -13.15 -7.48
C PHE A 50 -2.29 -11.86 -7.16
N THR A 51 -2.85 -10.73 -7.57
CA THR A 51 -2.23 -9.44 -7.30
C THR A 51 -2.47 -9.02 -5.85
N ASP A 52 -1.39 -8.65 -5.16
CA ASP A 52 -1.45 -8.10 -3.81
C ASP A 52 -1.43 -6.57 -3.87
N LEU A 53 -1.83 -5.93 -2.78
CA LEU A 53 -1.60 -4.50 -2.62
C LEU A 53 -0.25 -4.30 -1.96
N ASP A 54 0.61 -3.52 -2.59
CA ASP A 54 1.90 -3.11 -2.01
C ASP A 54 1.74 -1.68 -1.49
N VAL A 55 1.89 -1.51 -0.19
CA VAL A 55 1.58 -0.25 0.49
C VAL A 55 2.83 0.29 1.17
N LEU A 56 3.18 1.53 0.84
CA LEU A 56 4.25 2.26 1.50
C LEU A 56 3.63 3.28 2.45
N VAL A 57 4.04 3.24 3.72
CA VAL A 57 3.59 4.21 4.73
C VAL A 57 4.82 4.90 5.31
N ILE A 58 4.81 6.22 5.28
CA ILE A 58 5.83 7.04 5.95
C ILE A 58 5.16 7.67 7.16
N MET A 59 5.61 7.30 8.36
CA MET A 59 5.05 7.86 9.58
C MET A 59 6.09 7.91 10.68
N ASP A 60 5.98 8.93 11.53
CA ASP A 60 6.83 9.05 12.69
C ASP A 60 6.34 8.09 13.78
N THR A 61 7.23 7.23 14.27
CA THR A 61 6.87 6.22 15.27
C THR A 61 8.13 5.73 15.98
N GLY A 62 7.99 5.40 17.26
CA GLY A 62 9.05 4.77 18.03
C GLY A 62 9.04 3.24 17.97
N LYS A 63 8.07 2.64 17.29
CA LYS A 63 7.95 1.18 17.19
C LYS A 63 8.97 0.59 16.23
N SER A 64 9.30 -0.69 16.41
CA SER A 64 10.17 -1.41 15.48
C SER A 64 9.48 -1.61 14.13
N PHE A 65 10.26 -1.93 13.11
CA PHE A 65 9.75 -2.14 11.75
C PHE A 65 8.63 -3.19 11.72
N ILE A 66 8.83 -4.31 12.42
CA ILE A 66 7.84 -5.39 12.46
C ILE A 66 6.59 -4.97 13.22
N GLU A 67 6.73 -4.27 14.33
CA GLU A 67 5.60 -3.79 15.11
C GLU A 67 4.74 -2.80 14.33
N ARG A 68 5.38 -1.93 13.55
CA ARG A 68 4.67 -0.97 12.68
C ARG A 68 3.78 -1.68 11.67
N ALA A 69 4.36 -2.68 10.99
CA ALA A 69 3.63 -3.45 10.00
C ALA A 69 2.43 -4.16 10.63
N GLY A 70 2.64 -4.79 11.79
CA GLY A 70 1.58 -5.48 12.52
C GLY A 70 0.43 -4.55 12.91
N GLU A 71 0.74 -3.35 13.39
CA GLU A 71 -0.25 -2.34 13.74
C GLU A 71 -1.08 -1.93 12.52
N ILE A 72 -0.40 -1.65 11.40
CA ILE A 72 -1.07 -1.25 10.17
C ILE A 72 -1.94 -2.37 9.62
N TYR A 73 -1.43 -3.61 9.59
CA TYR A 73 -2.23 -4.76 9.17
C TYR A 73 -3.51 -4.88 9.98
N SER A 74 -3.43 -4.72 11.29
CA SER A 74 -4.58 -4.81 12.18
C SER A 74 -5.61 -3.72 11.90
N LEU A 75 -5.15 -2.49 11.67
CA LEU A 75 -6.04 -1.36 11.38
C LEU A 75 -6.69 -1.49 10.00
N LEU A 76 -5.95 -1.96 9.00
CA LEU A 76 -6.47 -2.07 7.64
C LEU A 76 -7.49 -3.19 7.50
N CYS A 77 -7.25 -4.33 8.12
CA CYS A 77 -8.15 -5.48 8.08
C CYS A 77 -8.69 -5.70 6.65
N LEU A 78 -7.79 -5.80 5.68
CA LEU A 78 -8.16 -5.87 4.27
C LEU A 78 -8.60 -7.27 3.88
N PRO A 79 -9.58 -7.39 2.96
CA PRO A 79 -10.02 -8.68 2.42
C PRO A 79 -9.12 -9.21 1.30
N VAL A 80 -8.00 -8.55 1.05
CA VAL A 80 -7.00 -8.95 0.05
C VAL A 80 -5.63 -8.99 0.72
N ASP A 81 -4.70 -9.74 0.14
CA ASP A 81 -3.33 -9.78 0.64
C ASP A 81 -2.65 -8.42 0.39
N ALA A 82 -1.84 -8.02 1.35
CA ALA A 82 -1.13 -6.76 1.25
C ALA A 82 0.26 -6.90 1.86
N ASP A 83 1.25 -6.31 1.20
CA ASP A 83 2.59 -6.14 1.73
C ASP A 83 2.75 -4.69 2.19
N ILE A 84 3.10 -4.52 3.45
CA ILE A 84 3.18 -3.18 4.04
C ILE A 84 4.61 -2.88 4.42
N LEU A 85 5.14 -1.79 3.86
CA LEU A 85 6.43 -1.23 4.25
C LEU A 85 6.19 0.08 4.96
N CYS A 86 6.65 0.16 6.20
CA CYS A 86 6.49 1.37 6.98
C CYS A 86 7.86 1.89 7.42
N TYR A 87 8.20 3.08 6.97
CA TYR A 87 9.44 3.76 7.33
C TYR A 87 9.13 5.06 8.05
N THR A 88 10.02 5.46 8.97
CA THR A 88 9.98 6.81 9.51
C THR A 88 10.52 7.78 8.45
N PRO A 89 10.19 9.08 8.54
CA PRO A 89 10.75 10.06 7.61
C PRO A 89 12.26 10.04 7.54
N GLU A 90 12.92 9.83 8.67
CA GLU A 90 14.37 9.77 8.72
C GLU A 90 14.93 8.55 8.03
N GLU A 91 14.34 7.37 8.28
CA GLU A 91 14.73 6.14 7.62
C GLU A 91 14.54 6.26 6.11
N PHE A 92 13.41 6.81 5.69
CA PHE A 92 13.11 6.98 4.28
C PHE A 92 14.12 7.89 3.59
N ARG A 93 14.50 8.99 4.21
CA ARG A 93 15.52 9.89 3.64
C ARG A 93 16.86 9.18 3.44
N ARG A 94 17.26 8.35 4.40
CA ARG A 94 18.51 7.60 4.31
C ARG A 94 18.48 6.55 3.20
N MET A 95 17.30 5.99 2.91
CA MET A 95 17.14 4.91 1.92
C MET A 95 16.73 5.40 0.55
N ARG A 96 16.45 6.69 0.41
CA ARG A 96 15.84 7.26 -0.81
C ARG A 96 16.61 6.97 -2.08
N ASP A 97 17.93 6.93 -2.00
CA ASP A 97 18.79 6.74 -3.16
C ASP A 97 19.10 5.27 -3.45
N THR A 98 18.55 4.35 -2.64
CA THR A 98 18.73 2.93 -2.91
C THR A 98 17.91 2.51 -4.13
N PRO A 99 18.38 1.52 -4.91
CA PRO A 99 17.61 1.03 -6.07
C PRO A 99 16.20 0.56 -5.70
N PHE A 100 16.05 -0.04 -4.54
CA PHE A 100 14.74 -0.54 -4.07
C PHE A 100 13.73 0.59 -3.90
N ILE A 101 14.11 1.66 -3.18
CA ILE A 101 13.21 2.79 -2.95
C ILE A 101 12.97 3.57 -4.25
N LYS A 102 14.01 3.74 -5.07
CA LYS A 102 13.84 4.39 -6.38
C LYS A 102 12.80 3.69 -7.23
N LYS A 103 12.81 2.34 -7.22
CA LYS A 103 11.83 1.57 -7.98
C LYS A 103 10.42 1.78 -7.45
N ILE A 104 10.26 1.80 -6.12
CA ILE A 104 8.96 2.09 -5.49
C ILE A 104 8.45 3.45 -5.96
N LEU A 105 9.30 4.48 -5.91
CA LEU A 105 8.90 5.83 -6.26
C LEU A 105 8.54 6.00 -7.75
N GLU A 106 9.16 5.21 -8.63
CA GLU A 106 8.80 5.22 -10.05
C GLU A 106 7.36 4.75 -10.28
N ASP A 107 6.92 3.76 -9.51
CA ASP A 107 5.62 3.13 -9.69
C ASP A 107 4.53 3.74 -8.81
N GLU A 108 4.88 4.59 -7.84
CA GLU A 108 3.95 4.95 -6.78
C GLU A 108 2.72 5.71 -7.26
N VAL A 109 1.60 5.37 -6.62
CA VAL A 109 0.36 6.13 -6.68
C VAL A 109 0.11 6.64 -5.27
N VAL A 110 0.15 7.96 -5.07
CA VAL A 110 0.00 8.56 -3.75
C VAL A 110 -1.47 8.56 -3.36
N LEU A 111 -1.78 7.96 -2.22
CA LEU A 111 -3.14 7.95 -1.65
C LEU A 111 -3.35 9.11 -0.68
N TYR A 112 -2.32 9.48 0.04
CA TYR A 112 -2.36 10.54 1.03
C TYR A 112 -0.98 11.15 1.19
N GLU A 113 -0.93 12.46 1.32
CA GLU A 113 0.32 13.16 1.62
C GLU A 113 0.00 14.36 2.49
N LYS A 114 0.66 14.42 3.64
CA LYS A 114 0.48 15.52 4.58
C LYS A 114 1.02 16.79 3.97
N LYS A 115 0.22 17.84 3.97
CA LYS A 115 0.67 19.13 3.47
C LYS A 115 1.67 19.74 4.44
N PRO A 116 2.76 20.34 3.94
CA PRO A 116 3.64 21.12 4.79
C PRO A 116 2.83 22.29 5.35
N GLY A 117 2.83 22.39 6.66
CA GLY A 117 1.97 23.37 7.33
C GLY A 117 2.73 24.36 8.12
#